data_ecea1f8d80cfcf07d6ecdfc551218c42
#
_entry.id   ecea1f8d80cfcf07d6ecdfc551218c42
#
_cell.length_a   1.000
_cell.length_b   1.000
_cell.length_c   1.000
_cell.angle_alpha   90.00
_cell.angle_beta   90.00
_cell.angle_gamma   90.00
#
_symmetry.space_group_name_H-M   'P 1'
#
loop_
_entity.id
_entity.type
_entity.pdbx_description
1 polymer ?
#
loop_
_entity_poly.entity_id
_entity_poly.type
_entity_poly.pdbx_seq_one_letter_code
_entity_poly.pdbx_strand_id
1 'polypeptide(L)'
;VDESPAERGAPAEIAAECIVPNPHQPRQTFDEQGLAALADSIRQHGLVQPVVVQKTGPGRYELIAGERRLRAAKRCGLKTVPAIIRKYTPDEAAEIALVENLQRKDLDAIEEGLAYERLMKDFGLTQEQTAQKVGKSRSHVANMVRLLQLPADIKEWIAAGRLSMGQARPLL
;
A
#
# COMPACT_ATOMS: atom_id res chain seq x y z
N VAL A 1 -16.79 -13.19 -7.79
CA VAL A 1 -16.45 -14.60 -7.83
C VAL A 1 -15.41 -14.82 -6.75
N ASP A 2 -15.93 -15.36 -5.64
CA ASP A 2 -15.27 -16.14 -4.60
C ASP A 2 -13.75 -16.00 -4.45
N GLU A 3 -13.33 -15.13 -3.56
CA GLU A 3 -12.09 -15.34 -2.82
C GLU A 3 -12.31 -16.57 -1.93
N SER A 4 -11.79 -17.70 -2.35
CA SER A 4 -11.75 -18.90 -1.53
C SER A 4 -11.17 -18.60 -0.15
N PRO A 5 -11.84 -19.01 0.94
CA PRO A 5 -11.35 -18.81 2.31
C PRO A 5 -10.12 -19.67 2.67
N ALA A 6 -9.49 -20.32 1.70
CA ALA A 6 -8.51 -21.38 1.92
C ALA A 6 -7.06 -20.92 2.14
N GLU A 7 -6.75 -19.61 2.13
CA GLU A 7 -5.38 -19.13 2.34
C GLU A 7 -5.18 -18.14 3.49
N ARG A 8 -6.08 -18.13 4.46
CA ARG A 8 -5.77 -17.55 5.76
C ARG A 8 -4.95 -18.57 6.54
N GLY A 9 -3.66 -18.66 6.22
CA GLY A 9 -2.73 -19.41 7.05
C GLY A 9 -2.89 -18.96 8.51
N ALA A 10 -2.98 -19.93 9.43
CA ALA A 10 -3.00 -19.62 10.83
C ALA A 10 -1.78 -18.73 11.19
N PRO A 11 -1.92 -17.72 12.07
CA PRO A 11 -0.79 -16.90 12.49
C PRO A 11 0.33 -17.77 13.04
N ALA A 12 1.55 -17.58 12.53
CA ALA A 12 2.75 -18.23 13.01
C ALA A 12 3.56 -17.24 13.84
N GLU A 13 4.20 -17.72 14.92
CA GLU A 13 5.15 -16.91 15.67
C GLU A 13 6.49 -16.85 14.93
N ILE A 14 6.89 -15.66 14.52
CA ILE A 14 8.13 -15.42 13.79
C ILE A 14 9.02 -14.51 14.64
N ALA A 15 10.33 -14.81 14.68
CA ALA A 15 11.29 -13.95 15.34
C ALA A 15 11.27 -12.54 14.75
N ALA A 16 11.08 -11.53 15.58
CA ALA A 16 10.98 -10.13 15.12
C ALA A 16 12.22 -9.66 14.35
N GLU A 17 13.40 -10.18 14.70
CA GLU A 17 14.66 -9.90 14.01
C GLU A 17 14.74 -10.48 12.58
N CYS A 18 13.96 -11.53 12.29
CA CYS A 18 13.90 -12.16 10.97
C CYS A 18 12.99 -11.41 10.00
N ILE A 19 12.24 -10.43 10.47
CA ILE A 19 11.33 -9.62 9.67
C ILE A 19 12.01 -8.30 9.30
N VAL A 20 12.26 -8.11 8.01
CA VAL A 20 12.84 -6.88 7.46
C VAL A 20 11.70 -5.95 7.07
N PRO A 21 11.75 -4.66 7.45
CA PRO A 21 10.80 -3.67 6.95
C PRO A 21 10.83 -3.59 5.43
N ASN A 22 9.67 -3.31 4.82
CA ASN A 22 9.61 -3.11 3.38
C ASN A 22 10.41 -1.84 2.99
N PRO A 23 11.45 -1.94 2.14
CA PRO A 23 12.27 -0.80 1.73
C PRO A 23 11.49 0.22 0.89
N HIS A 24 10.35 -0.16 0.34
CA HIS A 24 9.49 0.69 -0.48
C HIS A 24 8.37 1.38 0.32
N GLN A 25 8.38 1.31 1.65
CA GLN A 25 7.40 2.00 2.50
C GLN A 25 7.59 3.51 2.40
N PRO A 26 6.56 4.27 1.94
CA PRO A 26 6.66 5.71 1.76
C PRO A 26 6.60 6.51 3.07
N ARG A 27 6.18 5.92 4.17
CA ARG A 27 6.14 6.57 5.49
C ARG A 27 7.47 6.41 6.20
N GLN A 28 8.32 7.41 6.10
CA GLN A 28 9.54 7.51 6.90
C GLN A 28 9.31 8.23 8.25
N THR A 29 8.25 9.03 8.35
CA THR A 29 7.89 9.72 9.60
C THR A 29 6.74 9.00 10.30
N PHE A 30 7.06 8.42 11.44
CA PHE A 30 6.06 7.84 12.34
C PHE A 30 5.83 8.81 13.51
N ASP A 31 4.57 8.97 13.90
CA ASP A 31 4.21 9.68 15.11
C ASP A 31 4.77 8.93 16.32
N GLU A 32 5.80 9.48 16.96
CA GLU A 32 6.46 8.88 18.12
C GLU A 32 5.51 8.68 19.30
N GLN A 33 4.57 9.58 19.51
CA GLN A 33 3.58 9.46 20.59
C GLN A 33 2.60 8.32 20.32
N GLY A 34 2.09 8.22 19.10
CA GLY A 34 1.23 7.12 18.69
C GLY A 34 1.93 5.76 18.71
N LEU A 35 3.24 5.73 18.41
CA LEU A 35 4.05 4.52 18.49
C LEU A 35 4.28 4.09 19.95
N ALA A 36 4.56 5.03 20.84
CA ALA A 36 4.72 4.76 22.27
C ALA A 36 3.44 4.21 22.90
N ALA A 37 2.28 4.81 22.61
CA ALA A 37 0.98 4.33 23.06
C ALA A 37 0.67 2.91 22.56
N LEU A 38 1.01 2.62 21.32
CA LEU A 38 0.86 1.27 20.75
C LEU A 38 1.79 0.27 21.42
N ALA A 39 3.04 0.68 21.71
CA ALA A 39 4.00 -0.16 22.44
C ALA A 39 3.50 -0.50 23.85
N ASP A 40 2.93 0.45 24.57
CA ASP A 40 2.37 0.22 25.90
C ASP A 40 1.17 -0.74 25.86
N SER A 41 0.30 -0.59 24.85
CA SER A 41 -0.80 -1.54 24.64
C SER A 41 -0.30 -2.95 24.34
N ILE A 42 0.75 -3.09 23.56
CA ILE A 42 1.37 -4.38 23.23
C ILE A 42 2.02 -5.01 24.47
N ARG A 43 2.63 -4.22 25.36
CA ARG A 43 3.18 -4.73 26.62
C ARG A 43 2.10 -5.30 27.53
N GLN A 44 0.92 -4.68 27.54
CA GLN A 44 -0.17 -5.09 28.42
C GLN A 44 -0.96 -6.28 27.88
N HIS A 45 -1.23 -6.32 26.59
CA HIS A 45 -2.18 -7.25 25.97
C HIS A 45 -1.54 -8.16 24.91
N GLY A 46 -0.25 -8.00 24.63
CA GLY A 46 0.40 -8.65 23.49
C GLY A 46 -0.02 -8.06 22.14
N LEU A 47 0.53 -8.58 21.07
CA LEU A 47 0.17 -8.20 19.72
C LEU A 47 -1.07 -9.01 19.27
N VAL A 48 -2.25 -8.41 19.35
CA VAL A 48 -3.52 -9.08 19.05
C VAL A 48 -3.71 -9.29 17.54
N GLN A 49 -3.31 -8.31 16.73
CA GLN A 49 -3.42 -8.41 15.28
C GLN A 49 -2.09 -8.82 14.66
N PRO A 50 -2.03 -9.93 13.91
CA PRO A 50 -0.81 -10.38 13.29
C PRO A 50 -0.34 -9.39 12.21
N VAL A 51 0.96 -9.33 12.00
CA VAL A 51 1.56 -8.68 10.83
C VAL A 51 1.47 -9.60 9.62
N VAL A 52 1.53 -9.06 8.43
CA VAL A 52 1.58 -9.84 7.19
C VAL A 52 2.98 -9.78 6.63
N VAL A 53 3.56 -10.94 6.37
CA VAL A 53 4.93 -11.08 5.88
C VAL A 53 4.99 -11.98 4.65
N GLN A 54 6.01 -11.76 3.84
CA GLN A 54 6.38 -12.63 2.72
C GLN A 54 7.69 -13.33 3.04
N LYS A 55 7.77 -14.62 2.76
CA LYS A 55 9.02 -15.36 2.89
C LYS A 55 9.95 -15.04 1.71
N THR A 56 11.13 -14.52 2.01
CA THR A 56 12.15 -14.14 1.00
C THR A 56 13.32 -15.11 0.92
N GLY A 57 13.44 -15.98 1.91
CA GLY A 57 14.50 -16.99 1.98
C GLY A 57 14.40 -17.81 3.26
N PRO A 58 15.33 -18.76 3.49
CA PRO A 58 15.35 -19.55 4.72
C PRO A 58 15.48 -18.65 5.96
N GLY A 59 14.44 -18.65 6.81
CA GLY A 59 14.41 -17.83 8.03
C GLY A 59 14.39 -16.32 7.80
N ARG A 60 14.07 -15.86 6.60
CA ARG A 60 13.99 -14.44 6.24
C ARG A 60 12.59 -14.10 5.75
N TYR A 61 12.06 -13.01 6.27
CA TYR A 61 10.72 -12.51 5.96
C TYR A 61 10.78 -11.02 5.68
N GLU A 62 10.00 -10.57 4.72
CA GLU A 62 9.79 -9.16 4.42
C GLU A 62 8.39 -8.76 4.85
N LEU A 63 8.27 -7.62 5.53
CA LEU A 63 6.99 -7.11 6.00
C LEU A 63 6.17 -6.58 4.81
N ILE A 64 4.92 -7.03 4.70
CA ILE A 64 3.95 -6.54 3.71
C ILE A 64 2.99 -5.54 4.35
N ALA A 65 2.47 -5.86 5.54
CA ALA A 65 1.57 -4.98 6.28
C ALA A 65 1.81 -5.07 7.78
N GLY A 66 1.65 -3.96 8.48
CA GLY A 66 1.78 -3.88 9.92
C GLY A 66 3.08 -3.24 10.42
N GLU A 67 3.66 -2.29 9.66
CA GLU A 67 4.91 -1.59 10.02
C GLU A 67 4.88 -0.99 11.43
N ARG A 68 3.82 -0.27 11.79
CA ARG A 68 3.69 0.32 13.13
C ARG A 68 3.67 -0.76 14.23
N ARG A 69 2.98 -1.86 13.98
CA ARG A 69 2.89 -3.00 14.92
C ARG A 69 4.24 -3.67 15.10
N LEU A 70 4.96 -3.90 14.00
CA LEU A 70 6.31 -4.49 14.07
C LEU A 70 7.28 -3.58 14.82
N ARG A 71 7.27 -2.28 14.54
CA ARG A 71 8.14 -1.32 15.25
C ARG A 71 7.81 -1.24 16.74
N ALA A 72 6.54 -1.17 17.08
CA ALA A 72 6.10 -1.16 18.47
C ALA A 72 6.47 -2.46 19.19
N ALA A 73 6.31 -3.62 18.55
CA ALA A 73 6.72 -4.92 19.08
C ALA A 73 8.23 -5.00 19.35
N LYS A 74 9.05 -4.54 18.41
CA LYS A 74 10.52 -4.46 18.57
C LYS A 74 10.89 -3.51 19.71
N ARG A 75 10.21 -2.37 19.82
CA ARG A 75 10.42 -1.39 20.89
C ARG A 75 10.07 -1.94 22.28
N CYS A 76 9.07 -2.82 22.35
CA CYS A 76 8.70 -3.55 23.57
C CYS A 76 9.67 -4.67 23.93
N GLY A 77 10.61 -5.01 23.07
CA GLY A 77 11.51 -6.13 23.28
C GLY A 77 10.88 -7.51 23.06
N LEU A 78 9.79 -7.59 22.30
CA LEU A 78 9.20 -8.87 21.91
C LEU A 78 10.17 -9.64 21.01
N LYS A 79 10.46 -10.88 21.38
CA LYS A 79 11.34 -11.78 20.62
C LYS A 79 10.65 -12.33 19.37
N THR A 80 9.35 -12.60 19.48
CA THR A 80 8.52 -13.13 18.41
C THR A 80 7.27 -12.28 18.22
N VAL A 81 6.75 -12.26 17.01
CA VAL A 81 5.49 -11.59 16.67
C VAL A 81 4.60 -12.56 15.88
N PRO A 82 3.28 -12.52 16.12
CA PRO A 82 2.35 -13.29 15.31
C PRO A 82 2.31 -12.72 13.91
N ALA A 83 2.51 -13.55 12.91
CA ALA A 83 2.58 -13.15 11.50
C ALA A 83 1.81 -14.12 10.62
N ILE A 84 1.13 -13.59 9.62
CA ILE A 84 0.55 -14.36 8.53
C ILE A 84 1.54 -14.38 7.39
N ILE A 85 2.01 -15.59 7.03
CA ILE A 85 2.94 -15.77 5.91
C ILE A 85 2.11 -15.89 4.64
N ARG A 86 2.30 -14.96 3.71
CA ARG A 86 1.72 -15.03 2.37
C ARG A 86 2.82 -15.23 1.34
N LYS A 87 2.50 -16.02 0.31
CA LYS A 87 3.33 -16.14 -0.89
C LYS A 87 2.71 -15.23 -1.94
N TYR A 88 3.45 -14.23 -2.36
CA TYR A 88 3.06 -13.40 -3.49
C TYR A 88 3.97 -13.69 -4.68
N THR A 89 3.40 -13.72 -5.87
CA THR A 89 4.19 -13.64 -7.09
C THR A 89 4.81 -12.25 -7.20
N PRO A 90 5.91 -12.07 -7.97
CA PRO A 90 6.47 -10.73 -8.21
C PRO A 90 5.45 -9.73 -8.74
N ASP A 91 4.53 -10.18 -9.59
CA ASP A 91 3.46 -9.34 -10.15
C ASP A 91 2.45 -8.92 -9.08
N GLU A 92 2.01 -9.83 -8.24
CA GLU A 92 1.12 -9.52 -7.11
C GLU A 92 1.78 -8.55 -6.11
N ALA A 93 3.06 -8.74 -5.79
CA ALA A 93 3.80 -7.84 -4.93
C ALA A 93 3.93 -6.44 -5.55
N ALA A 94 4.18 -6.35 -6.85
CA ALA A 94 4.25 -5.08 -7.57
C ALA A 94 2.88 -4.36 -7.62
N GLU A 95 1.80 -5.10 -7.83
CA GLU A 95 0.44 -4.56 -7.79
C GLU A 95 0.11 -3.99 -6.41
N ILE A 96 0.38 -4.74 -5.35
CA ILE A 96 0.14 -4.30 -3.96
C ILE A 96 0.95 -3.05 -3.65
N ALA A 97 2.21 -2.99 -4.05
CA ALA A 97 3.06 -1.82 -3.85
C ALA A 97 2.53 -0.58 -4.59
N LEU A 98 2.01 -0.75 -5.81
CA LEU A 98 1.43 0.34 -6.59
C LEU A 98 0.14 0.86 -5.96
N VAL A 99 -0.76 -0.02 -5.50
CA VAL A 99 -1.99 0.35 -4.78
C VAL A 99 -1.66 1.07 -3.48
N GLU A 100 -0.67 0.60 -2.74
CA GLU A 100 -0.22 1.26 -1.50
C GLU A 100 0.29 2.67 -1.77
N ASN A 101 1.10 2.86 -2.80
CA ASN A 101 1.60 4.18 -3.21
C ASN A 101 0.47 5.14 -3.57
N LEU A 102 -0.63 4.65 -4.15
CA LEU A 102 -1.84 5.43 -4.47
C LEU A 102 -2.59 5.94 -3.23
N GLN A 103 -2.35 5.37 -2.06
CA GLN A 103 -2.93 5.85 -0.80
C GLN A 103 -2.19 7.07 -0.21
N ARG A 104 -1.13 7.53 -0.86
CA ARG A 104 -0.41 8.75 -0.45
C ARG A 104 -1.27 9.99 -0.71
N LYS A 105 -1.22 10.92 0.24
CA LYS A 105 -2.01 12.16 0.17
C LYS A 105 -1.38 13.25 -0.71
N ASP A 106 -0.13 13.06 -1.10
CA ASP A 106 0.70 14.05 -1.82
C ASP A 106 0.80 13.77 -3.34
N LEU A 107 0.07 12.79 -3.87
CA LEU A 107 0.02 12.51 -5.30
C LEU A 107 -0.73 13.62 -6.04
N ASP A 108 -0.14 14.11 -7.12
CA ASP A 108 -0.85 14.95 -8.06
C ASP A 108 -1.77 14.13 -8.99
N ALA A 109 -2.68 14.80 -9.68
CA ALA A 109 -3.67 14.13 -10.53
C ALA A 109 -3.05 13.36 -11.72
N ILE A 110 -1.90 13.81 -12.22
CA ILE A 110 -1.19 13.13 -13.31
C ILE A 110 -0.51 11.86 -12.79
N GLU A 111 0.16 11.93 -11.64
CA GLU A 111 0.75 10.75 -10.98
C GLU A 111 -0.31 9.72 -10.65
N GLU A 112 -1.46 10.15 -10.14
CA GLU A 112 -2.60 9.28 -9.85
C GLU A 112 -3.12 8.60 -11.13
N GLY A 113 -3.29 9.37 -12.21
CA GLY A 113 -3.71 8.84 -13.51
C GLY A 113 -2.74 7.81 -14.09
N LEU A 114 -1.43 8.06 -14.01
CA LEU A 114 -0.38 7.14 -14.46
C LEU A 114 -0.41 5.83 -13.66
N ALA A 115 -0.63 5.90 -12.36
CA ALA A 115 -0.72 4.72 -11.52
C ALA A 115 -1.96 3.87 -11.87
N TYR A 116 -3.11 4.49 -12.15
CA TYR A 116 -4.29 3.78 -12.62
C TYR A 116 -4.07 3.14 -14.00
N GLU A 117 -3.43 3.87 -14.91
CA GLU A 117 -3.08 3.31 -16.22
C GLU A 117 -2.18 2.08 -16.09
N ARG A 118 -1.19 2.12 -15.22
CA ARG A 118 -0.33 0.96 -14.93
C ARG A 118 -1.10 -0.22 -14.36
N LEU A 119 -2.02 0.00 -13.41
CA LEU A 119 -2.87 -1.06 -12.88
C LEU A 119 -3.69 -1.74 -13.98
N MET A 120 -4.19 -0.97 -14.94
CA MET A 120 -4.96 -1.52 -16.06
C MET A 120 -4.09 -2.23 -17.10
N LYS A 121 -2.94 -1.65 -17.48
CA LYS A 121 -2.08 -2.21 -18.54
C LYS A 121 -1.22 -3.35 -18.07
N ASP A 122 -0.53 -3.18 -16.95
CA ASP A 122 0.49 -4.14 -16.50
C ASP A 122 -0.16 -5.32 -15.74
N PHE A 123 -1.28 -5.09 -15.06
CA PHE A 123 -1.97 -6.10 -14.27
C PHE A 123 -3.32 -6.54 -14.83
N GLY A 124 -3.69 -6.04 -16.00
CA GLY A 124 -4.90 -6.47 -16.72
C GLY A 124 -6.21 -6.12 -16.03
N LEU A 125 -6.23 -5.09 -15.19
CA LEU A 125 -7.42 -4.67 -14.47
C LEU A 125 -8.33 -3.80 -15.34
N THR A 126 -9.65 -3.97 -15.19
CA THR A 126 -10.62 -3.03 -15.73
C THR A 126 -10.69 -1.75 -14.90
N GLN A 127 -11.30 -0.68 -15.43
CA GLN A 127 -11.55 0.55 -14.67
C GLN A 127 -12.35 0.30 -13.40
N GLU A 128 -13.34 -0.60 -13.47
CA GLU A 128 -14.15 -1.01 -12.33
C GLU A 128 -13.31 -1.71 -11.25
N GLN A 129 -12.52 -2.70 -11.65
CA GLN A 129 -11.64 -3.42 -10.74
C GLN A 129 -10.57 -2.51 -10.11
N THR A 130 -10.01 -1.60 -10.90
CA THR A 130 -9.07 -0.59 -10.41
C THR A 130 -9.72 0.29 -9.36
N ALA A 131 -10.92 0.81 -9.65
CA ALA A 131 -11.69 1.64 -8.73
C ALA A 131 -11.97 0.93 -7.39
N GLN A 132 -12.39 -0.33 -7.44
CA GLN A 132 -12.62 -1.15 -6.23
C GLN A 132 -11.35 -1.32 -5.41
N LYS A 133 -10.20 -1.64 -6.05
CA LYS A 133 -8.92 -1.83 -5.36
C LYS A 133 -8.41 -0.57 -4.67
N VAL A 134 -8.61 0.59 -5.27
CA VAL A 134 -8.11 1.86 -4.74
C VAL A 134 -9.12 2.61 -3.88
N GLY A 135 -10.36 2.10 -3.76
CA GLY A 135 -11.43 2.73 -2.97
C GLY A 135 -11.96 4.03 -3.56
N LYS A 136 -11.99 4.14 -4.88
CA LYS A 136 -12.50 5.29 -5.63
C LYS A 136 -13.68 4.88 -6.52
N SER A 137 -14.39 5.87 -7.07
CA SER A 137 -15.43 5.61 -8.06
C SER A 137 -14.80 5.30 -9.44
N ARG A 138 -15.49 4.49 -10.24
CA ARG A 138 -15.10 4.24 -11.63
C ARG A 138 -14.93 5.55 -12.42
N SER A 139 -15.85 6.50 -12.22
CA SER A 139 -15.80 7.81 -12.87
C SER A 139 -14.55 8.60 -12.49
N HIS A 140 -14.11 8.52 -11.23
CA HIS A 140 -12.87 9.15 -10.78
C HIS A 140 -11.67 8.56 -11.51
N VAL A 141 -11.56 7.23 -11.55
CA VAL A 141 -10.47 6.54 -12.27
C VAL A 141 -10.47 6.91 -13.75
N ALA A 142 -11.63 6.87 -14.41
CA ALA A 142 -11.75 7.24 -15.81
C ALA A 142 -11.31 8.69 -16.10
N ASN A 143 -11.69 9.62 -15.24
CA ASN A 143 -11.31 11.04 -15.38
C ASN A 143 -9.80 11.25 -15.19
N MET A 144 -9.19 10.58 -14.22
CA MET A 144 -7.73 10.66 -14.01
C MET A 144 -6.95 10.12 -15.20
N VAL A 145 -7.36 8.98 -15.73
CA VAL A 145 -6.72 8.38 -16.93
C VAL A 145 -6.89 9.25 -18.16
N ARG A 146 -8.04 9.90 -18.33
CA ARG A 146 -8.28 10.83 -19.44
C ARG A 146 -7.35 12.04 -19.41
N LEU A 147 -6.91 12.49 -18.23
CA LEU A 147 -5.94 13.59 -18.13
C LEU A 147 -4.62 13.30 -18.85
N LEU A 148 -4.24 12.03 -18.96
CA LEU A 148 -3.01 11.62 -19.63
C LEU A 148 -3.02 11.88 -21.14
N GLN A 149 -4.19 12.08 -21.72
CA GLN A 149 -4.38 12.40 -23.14
C GLN A 149 -4.16 13.88 -23.45
N LEU A 150 -4.06 14.73 -22.43
CA LEU A 150 -3.80 16.15 -22.59
C LEU A 150 -2.37 16.40 -23.08
N PRO A 151 -2.12 17.53 -23.80
CA PRO A 151 -0.79 17.96 -24.16
C PRO A 151 0.17 18.03 -22.97
N ALA A 152 1.46 17.85 -23.21
CA ALA A 152 2.47 17.76 -22.16
C ALA A 152 2.53 19.01 -21.26
N ASP A 153 2.43 20.20 -21.87
CA ASP A 153 2.41 21.48 -21.16
C ASP A 153 1.22 21.62 -20.22
N ILE A 154 0.05 21.17 -20.65
CA ILE A 154 -1.16 21.16 -19.80
C ILE A 154 -1.00 20.17 -18.63
N LYS A 155 -0.44 18.99 -18.89
CA LYS A 155 -0.15 18.02 -17.82
C LYS A 155 0.84 18.58 -16.79
N GLU A 156 1.88 19.27 -17.22
CA GLU A 156 2.83 19.94 -16.35
C GLU A 156 2.16 21.01 -15.47
N TRP A 157 1.23 21.77 -16.02
CA TRP A 157 0.50 22.80 -15.27
C TRP A 157 -0.43 22.18 -14.21
N ILE A 158 -1.04 21.04 -14.53
CA ILE A 158 -1.86 20.30 -13.56
C ILE A 158 -0.96 19.73 -12.44
N ALA A 159 0.15 19.09 -12.77
CA ALA A 159 1.11 18.54 -11.81
C ALA A 159 1.70 19.62 -10.90
N ALA A 160 1.97 20.82 -11.44
CA ALA A 160 2.47 21.97 -10.68
C ALA A 160 1.38 22.70 -9.88
N GLY A 161 0.12 22.28 -9.94
CA GLY A 161 -1.00 22.94 -9.27
C GLY A 161 -1.41 24.30 -9.89
N ARG A 162 -0.90 24.63 -11.08
CA ARG A 162 -1.24 25.86 -11.80
C ARG A 162 -2.60 25.79 -12.48
N LEU A 163 -3.05 24.59 -12.79
CA LEU A 163 -4.34 24.32 -13.40
C LEU A 163 -5.09 23.32 -12.54
N SER A 164 -6.30 23.67 -12.11
CA SER A 164 -7.15 22.75 -11.35
C SER A 164 -7.83 21.73 -12.25
N MET A 165 -8.26 20.60 -11.67
CA MET A 165 -9.05 19.58 -12.37
C MET A 165 -10.32 20.14 -13.00
N GLY A 166 -11.00 21.08 -12.32
CA GLY A 166 -12.21 21.74 -12.84
C GLY A 166 -11.92 22.58 -14.07
N GLN A 167 -10.76 23.22 -14.12
CA GLN A 167 -10.31 24.00 -15.29
C GLN A 167 -9.82 23.13 -16.45
N ALA A 168 -9.26 21.96 -16.15
CA ALA A 168 -8.79 21.01 -17.14
C ALA A 168 -9.94 20.22 -17.79
N ARG A 169 -11.07 20.04 -17.12
CA ARG A 169 -12.22 19.27 -17.62
C ARG A 169 -12.70 19.70 -19.01
N PRO A 170 -12.86 20.99 -19.35
CA PRO A 170 -13.29 21.40 -20.68
C PRO A 170 -12.30 21.06 -21.79
N LEU A 171 -11.06 20.75 -21.45
CA LEU A 171 -10.00 20.39 -22.40
C LEU A 171 -9.97 18.88 -22.74
N LEU A 172 -10.74 18.07 -22.00
CA LEU A 172 -10.93 16.65 -22.23
C LEU A 172 -12.06 16.40 -23.23
#